data_41599b983fcae12285dd16ef90d7c9b3
#
_entry.id   41599b983fcae12285dd16ef90d7c9b3
#
_cell.length_a   1.000
_cell.length_b   1.000
_cell.length_c   1.000
_cell.angle_alpha   90.00
_cell.angle_beta   90.00
_cell.angle_gamma   90.00
#
_symmetry.space_group_name_H-M   'P 1'
#
loop_
_entity.id
_entity.type
_entity.pdbx_description
1 polymer ?
#
loop_
_entity_poly.entity_id
_entity_poly.type
_entity_poly.pdbx_seq_one_letter_code
_entity_poly.pdbx_strand_id
1 'polypeptide(L)'
;MILGNVNHLDLVPYLPTKIKQSIEYVKDNVNSNTPAGRYDIDGDNMFFMVSDNSLRYIHDANPEYHKKYIDVQIVLEGQEGMAICTLPPHTQVLDDKIAENDIAFIKTPNEETMLVLQPDDFIVFLPNEVHKPLCAVDNKIATVRKVVVKIALNYL
;
A
#
# COMPACT_ATOMS: atom_id res chain seq x y z
N MET A 1 3.79 -8.62 -5.90
CA MET A 1 3.49 -7.17 -5.99
C MET A 1 3.41 -6.73 -7.44
N ILE A 2 2.65 -5.66 -7.72
CA ILE A 2 2.49 -5.07 -9.06
C ILE A 2 2.64 -3.56 -8.92
N LEU A 3 3.47 -2.93 -9.73
CA LEU A 3 3.69 -1.49 -9.78
C LEU A 3 3.12 -0.92 -11.07
N GLY A 4 2.46 0.22 -11.02
CA GLY A 4 1.91 0.90 -12.20
C GLY A 4 1.46 2.32 -11.91
N ASN A 5 0.82 2.93 -12.90
CA ASN A 5 0.26 4.27 -12.80
C ASN A 5 -1.24 4.22 -13.14
N VAL A 6 -2.08 4.93 -12.37
CA VAL A 6 -3.54 4.88 -12.54
C VAL A 6 -4.01 5.40 -13.89
N ASN A 7 -3.19 6.21 -14.56
CA ASN A 7 -3.48 6.76 -15.88
C ASN A 7 -3.03 5.85 -17.04
N HIS A 8 -2.29 4.77 -16.73
CA HIS A 8 -1.67 3.88 -17.71
C HIS A 8 -1.91 2.40 -17.37
N LEU A 9 -3.16 2.03 -17.07
CA LEU A 9 -3.53 0.64 -16.75
C LEU A 9 -3.37 -0.33 -17.92
N ASP A 10 -3.27 0.20 -19.14
CA ASP A 10 -2.92 -0.55 -20.34
C ASP A 10 -1.52 -1.17 -20.29
N LEU A 11 -0.60 -0.60 -19.51
CA LEU A 11 0.75 -1.15 -19.29
C LEU A 11 0.77 -2.36 -18.34
N VAL A 12 -0.33 -2.61 -17.62
CA VAL A 12 -0.49 -3.75 -16.70
C VAL A 12 -1.76 -4.55 -17.03
N PRO A 13 -1.86 -5.10 -18.27
CA PRO A 13 -3.11 -5.68 -18.78
C PRO A 13 -3.55 -6.94 -18.03
N TYR A 14 -2.68 -7.53 -17.21
CA TYR A 14 -2.95 -8.75 -16.45
C TYR A 14 -3.39 -8.50 -15.01
N LEU A 15 -3.75 -7.26 -14.66
CA LEU A 15 -4.33 -6.98 -13.36
C LEU A 15 -5.62 -7.81 -13.15
N PRO A 16 -5.76 -8.50 -12.02
CA PRO A 16 -7.02 -9.11 -11.63
C PRO A 16 -8.17 -8.10 -11.68
N THR A 17 -9.33 -8.54 -12.15
CA THR A 17 -10.47 -7.65 -12.43
C THR A 17 -10.85 -6.77 -11.24
N LYS A 18 -10.89 -7.32 -10.03
CA LYS A 18 -11.26 -6.56 -8.82
C LYS A 18 -10.21 -5.51 -8.45
N ILE A 19 -8.94 -5.81 -8.63
CA ILE A 19 -7.85 -4.84 -8.41
C ILE A 19 -7.97 -3.70 -9.42
N LYS A 20 -8.15 -4.01 -10.70
CA LYS A 20 -8.36 -2.99 -11.74
C LYS A 20 -9.57 -2.11 -11.43
N GLN A 21 -10.72 -2.72 -11.13
CA GLN A 21 -11.95 -2.00 -10.77
C GLN A 21 -11.75 -1.08 -9.56
N SER A 22 -11.00 -1.50 -8.54
CA SER A 22 -10.74 -0.67 -7.36
C SER A 22 -9.88 0.55 -7.70
N ILE A 23 -8.87 0.39 -8.55
CA ILE A 23 -8.01 1.51 -9.02
C ILE A 23 -8.83 2.50 -9.84
N GLU A 24 -9.64 2.01 -10.80
CA GLU A 24 -10.54 2.83 -11.60
C GLU A 24 -11.56 3.57 -10.73
N TYR A 25 -12.13 2.89 -9.73
CA TYR A 25 -13.05 3.52 -8.78
C TYR A 25 -12.39 4.67 -8.01
N VAL A 26 -11.18 4.46 -7.48
CA VAL A 26 -10.44 5.52 -6.78
C VAL A 26 -10.13 6.68 -7.72
N LYS A 27 -9.65 6.40 -8.93
CA LYS A 27 -9.36 7.42 -9.94
C LYS A 27 -10.57 8.31 -10.25
N ASP A 28 -11.76 7.70 -10.33
CA ASP A 28 -12.99 8.42 -10.74
C ASP A 28 -13.67 9.15 -9.56
N ASN A 29 -13.45 8.73 -8.31
CA ASN A 29 -14.21 9.20 -7.15
C ASN A 29 -13.38 9.90 -6.07
N VAL A 30 -12.04 9.83 -6.13
CA VAL A 30 -11.16 10.40 -5.11
C VAL A 30 -10.30 11.51 -5.72
N ASN A 31 -10.17 12.61 -5.00
CA ASN A 31 -9.31 13.73 -5.38
C ASN A 31 -8.67 14.37 -4.14
N SER A 32 -7.91 15.43 -4.33
CA SER A 32 -7.21 16.16 -3.25
C SER A 32 -8.15 16.71 -2.16
N ASN A 33 -9.43 16.94 -2.47
CA ASN A 33 -10.43 17.46 -1.52
C ASN A 33 -11.22 16.36 -0.81
N THR A 34 -11.05 15.09 -1.18
CA THR A 34 -11.73 13.98 -0.51
C THR A 34 -11.29 13.90 0.95
N PRO A 35 -12.17 14.01 1.96
CA PRO A 35 -11.76 13.99 3.36
C PRO A 35 -10.97 12.72 3.72
N ALA A 36 -10.03 12.82 4.68
CA ALA A 36 -9.40 11.63 5.24
C ALA A 36 -10.45 10.76 5.96
N GLY A 37 -10.35 9.45 5.79
CA GLY A 37 -11.31 8.51 6.38
C GLY A 37 -11.42 7.20 5.63
N ARG A 38 -12.31 6.32 6.11
CA ARG A 38 -12.67 5.06 5.45
C ARG A 38 -13.91 5.25 4.58
N TYR A 39 -13.87 4.63 3.41
CA TYR A 39 -14.93 4.62 2.40
C TYR A 39 -15.19 3.19 1.96
N ASP A 40 -16.42 2.74 2.05
CA ASP A 40 -16.79 1.40 1.62
C ASP A 40 -17.13 1.38 0.13
N ILE A 41 -16.59 0.40 -0.60
CA ILE A 41 -17.00 0.07 -1.98
C ILE A 41 -17.95 -1.11 -1.92
N ASP A 42 -17.61 -2.15 -1.15
CA ASP A 42 -18.45 -3.32 -0.88
C ASP A 42 -18.20 -3.83 0.56
N GLY A 43 -18.56 -3.01 1.53
CA GLY A 43 -18.41 -3.33 2.95
C GLY A 43 -16.99 -3.74 3.32
N ASP A 44 -16.84 -4.88 3.99
CA ASP A 44 -15.54 -5.44 4.36
C ASP A 44 -14.90 -6.29 3.25
N ASN A 45 -15.58 -6.51 2.13
CA ASN A 45 -14.98 -7.19 0.98
C ASN A 45 -14.03 -6.27 0.22
N MET A 46 -14.42 -4.99 0.09
CA MET A 46 -13.61 -3.98 -0.58
C MET A 46 -13.91 -2.60 -0.02
N PHE A 47 -12.90 -1.93 0.51
CA PHE A 47 -12.98 -0.56 1.02
C PHE A 47 -11.66 0.16 0.81
N PHE A 48 -11.64 1.48 0.96
CA PHE A 48 -10.40 2.23 0.93
C PHE A 48 -10.33 3.26 2.06
N MET A 49 -9.11 3.66 2.34
CA MET A 49 -8.80 4.72 3.31
C MET A 49 -8.03 5.83 2.61
N VAL A 50 -8.48 7.08 2.81
CA VAL A 50 -7.73 8.28 2.42
C VAL A 50 -7.03 8.79 3.66
N SER A 51 -5.74 9.09 3.58
CA SER A 51 -4.97 9.57 4.72
C SER A 51 -3.86 10.54 4.31
N ASP A 52 -3.58 11.46 5.23
CA ASP A 52 -2.42 12.36 5.20
C ASP A 52 -1.41 11.83 6.22
N ASN A 53 -0.19 11.54 5.80
CA ASN A 53 0.81 10.89 6.63
C ASN A 53 2.13 11.65 6.59
N SER A 54 2.83 11.70 7.72
CA SER A 54 4.24 12.08 7.75
C SER A 54 5.10 10.90 7.38
N LEU A 55 6.05 11.12 6.48
CA LEU A 55 7.10 10.14 6.20
C LEU A 55 8.05 10.04 7.39
N ARG A 56 8.75 8.92 7.50
CA ARG A 56 9.75 8.64 8.54
C ARG A 56 11.03 8.09 7.91
N TYR A 57 12.12 8.21 8.61
CA TYR A 57 13.35 7.59 8.14
C TYR A 57 13.20 6.08 8.02
N ILE A 58 13.83 5.48 7.02
CA ILE A 58 13.71 4.05 6.75
C ILE A 58 14.09 3.16 7.95
N HIS A 59 15.04 3.61 8.77
CA HIS A 59 15.48 2.88 9.96
C HIS A 59 14.51 3.00 11.16
N ASP A 60 13.58 3.97 11.12
CA ASP A 60 12.54 4.15 12.15
C ASP A 60 11.25 3.41 11.80
N ALA A 61 11.18 2.79 10.63
CA ALA A 61 10.03 2.03 10.16
C ALA A 61 10.30 0.53 10.20
N ASN A 62 9.31 -0.23 10.63
CA ASN A 62 9.34 -1.70 10.55
C ASN A 62 8.58 -2.15 9.30
N PRO A 63 9.08 -3.17 8.60
CA PRO A 63 8.33 -3.83 7.54
C PRO A 63 7.10 -4.54 8.11
N GLU A 64 6.06 -4.58 7.30
CA GLU A 64 4.79 -5.19 7.62
C GLU A 64 4.33 -6.17 6.55
N TYR A 65 3.39 -7.05 6.89
CA TYR A 65 2.66 -7.87 5.95
C TYR A 65 1.24 -8.13 6.45
N HIS A 66 0.37 -8.50 5.52
CA HIS A 66 -1.04 -8.82 5.75
C HIS A 66 -1.32 -10.28 5.37
N LYS A 67 -2.44 -10.84 5.84
CA LYS A 67 -2.86 -12.21 5.47
C LYS A 67 -4.22 -12.26 4.82
N LYS A 68 -5.13 -11.35 5.17
CA LYS A 68 -6.52 -11.35 4.73
C LYS A 68 -6.74 -10.45 3.52
N TYR A 69 -6.14 -9.27 3.53
CA TYR A 69 -6.37 -8.26 2.51
C TYR A 69 -5.20 -8.13 1.53
N ILE A 70 -5.56 -7.84 0.29
CA ILE A 70 -4.67 -7.29 -0.72
C ILE A 70 -4.67 -5.78 -0.51
N ASP A 71 -3.50 -5.17 -0.48
CA ASP A 71 -3.33 -3.73 -0.44
C ASP A 71 -3.10 -3.17 -1.82
N VAL A 72 -3.88 -2.17 -2.21
CA VAL A 72 -3.57 -1.31 -3.36
C VAL A 72 -3.30 0.08 -2.82
N GLN A 73 -2.05 0.51 -2.85
CA GLN A 73 -1.62 1.80 -2.33
C GLN A 73 -1.39 2.76 -3.49
N ILE A 74 -2.03 3.93 -3.45
CA ILE A 74 -2.01 4.94 -4.52
C ILE A 74 -1.57 6.27 -3.89
N VAL A 75 -0.53 6.90 -4.43
CA VAL A 75 -0.12 8.24 -4.01
C VAL A 75 -0.99 9.28 -4.71
N LEU A 76 -1.61 10.18 -3.94
CA LEU A 76 -2.40 11.31 -4.45
C LEU A 76 -1.57 12.59 -4.53
N GLU A 77 -0.79 12.88 -3.48
CA GLU A 77 0.06 14.08 -3.39
C GLU A 77 1.35 13.77 -2.64
N GLY A 78 2.43 14.46 -3.03
CA GLY A 78 3.76 14.24 -2.48
C GLY A 78 4.48 13.08 -3.14
N GLN A 79 5.45 12.52 -2.45
CA GLN A 79 6.21 11.34 -2.87
C GLN A 79 6.32 10.40 -1.67
N GLU A 80 6.32 9.10 -1.91
CA GLU A 80 6.48 8.10 -0.86
C GLU A 80 7.61 7.14 -1.18
N GLY A 81 8.56 6.99 -0.24
CA GLY A 81 9.49 5.88 -0.25
C GLY A 81 8.80 4.60 0.24
N MET A 82 9.00 3.51 -0.48
CA MET A 82 8.44 2.19 -0.17
C MET A 82 9.56 1.16 -0.23
N ALA A 83 9.97 0.61 0.91
CA ALA A 83 10.90 -0.52 0.89
C ALA A 83 10.12 -1.82 0.74
N ILE A 84 10.58 -2.68 -0.13
CA ILE A 84 9.94 -3.96 -0.45
C ILE A 84 10.92 -5.12 -0.29
N CYS A 85 10.40 -6.30 0.04
CA CYS A 85 11.14 -7.54 0.01
C CYS A 85 10.43 -8.55 -0.88
N THR A 86 11.17 -9.21 -1.78
CA THR A 86 10.60 -10.22 -2.68
C THR A 86 10.50 -11.61 -2.06
N LEU A 87 11.04 -11.77 -0.84
CA LEU A 87 10.93 -13.01 -0.06
C LEU A 87 9.68 -12.95 0.84
N PRO A 88 9.08 -14.09 1.18
CA PRO A 88 8.01 -14.14 2.17
C PRO A 88 8.51 -13.70 3.54
N PRO A 89 7.63 -13.43 4.52
CA PRO A 89 8.05 -13.10 5.87
C PRO A 89 8.94 -14.19 6.47
N HIS A 90 10.20 -13.89 6.74
CA HIS A 90 11.21 -14.86 7.20
C HIS A 90 12.07 -14.36 8.35
N THR A 91 11.87 -13.11 8.76
CA THR A 91 12.59 -12.53 9.90
C THR A 91 11.72 -12.58 11.16
N GLN A 92 12.30 -12.23 12.31
CA GLN A 92 11.60 -12.23 13.58
C GLN A 92 10.37 -11.33 13.56
N VAL A 93 9.23 -11.85 14.01
CA VAL A 93 8.03 -11.07 14.27
C VAL A 93 8.27 -10.20 15.51
N LEU A 94 8.06 -8.90 15.37
CA LEU A 94 8.21 -7.89 16.42
C LEU A 94 6.87 -7.59 17.11
N ASP A 95 5.80 -7.53 16.32
CA ASP A 95 4.44 -7.26 16.79
C ASP A 95 3.44 -7.99 15.88
N ASP A 96 2.65 -8.90 16.44
CA ASP A 96 1.66 -9.70 15.72
C ASP A 96 0.24 -9.22 16.08
N LYS A 97 -0.40 -8.54 15.14
CA LYS A 97 -1.81 -8.07 15.20
C LYS A 97 -2.64 -8.66 14.06
N ILE A 98 -2.23 -9.80 13.52
CA ILE A 98 -2.95 -10.43 12.39
C ILE A 98 -4.41 -10.71 12.73
N ALA A 99 -4.68 -11.22 13.93
CA ALA A 99 -6.04 -11.60 14.32
C ALA A 99 -6.97 -10.37 14.47
N GLU A 100 -6.46 -9.25 14.95
CA GLU A 100 -7.25 -8.05 15.25
C GLU A 100 -7.29 -7.06 14.09
N ASN A 101 -6.15 -6.85 13.43
CA ASN A 101 -5.98 -5.75 12.47
C ASN A 101 -5.43 -6.20 11.10
N ASP A 102 -5.24 -7.51 10.91
CA ASP A 102 -4.61 -8.07 9.70
C ASP A 102 -3.24 -7.46 9.38
N ILE A 103 -2.40 -7.26 10.38
CA ILE A 103 -1.05 -6.71 10.21
C ILE A 103 -0.08 -7.38 11.18
N ALA A 104 1.12 -7.69 10.70
CA ALA A 104 2.24 -8.05 11.55
C ALA A 104 3.49 -7.28 11.12
N PHE A 105 4.25 -6.82 12.12
CA PHE A 105 5.52 -6.15 11.93
C PHE A 105 6.67 -7.12 12.19
N ILE A 106 7.68 -7.05 11.33
CA ILE A 106 8.85 -7.94 11.41
C ILE A 106 10.14 -7.13 11.47
N LYS A 107 11.21 -7.79 11.92
CA LYS A 107 12.56 -7.23 11.82
C LYS A 107 12.91 -7.04 10.33
N THR A 108 13.53 -5.91 10.01
CA THR A 108 13.98 -5.59 8.66
C THR A 108 14.81 -6.71 8.05
N PRO A 109 14.40 -7.27 6.89
CA PRO A 109 15.21 -8.23 6.14
C PRO A 109 16.41 -7.53 5.50
N ASN A 110 17.44 -8.31 5.15
CA ASN A 110 18.61 -7.78 4.46
C ASN A 110 18.34 -7.48 2.97
N GLU A 111 17.28 -8.07 2.42
CA GLU A 111 16.91 -8.05 0.99
C GLU A 111 15.89 -6.94 0.66
N GLU A 112 16.01 -5.78 1.31
CA GLU A 112 15.13 -4.65 1.00
C GLU A 112 15.56 -3.91 -0.28
N THR A 113 14.58 -3.58 -1.11
CA THR A 113 14.72 -2.69 -2.26
C THR A 113 13.84 -1.47 -2.05
N MET A 114 14.41 -0.27 -2.24
CA MET A 114 13.67 0.98 -2.12
C MET A 114 13.07 1.38 -3.46
N LEU A 115 11.77 1.67 -3.46
CA LEU A 115 11.03 2.32 -4.54
C LEU A 115 10.67 3.73 -4.11
N VAL A 116 10.49 4.62 -5.09
CA VAL A 116 9.92 5.96 -4.87
C VAL A 116 8.67 6.07 -5.72
N LEU A 117 7.52 6.23 -5.07
CA LEU A 117 6.22 6.42 -5.73
C LEU A 117 5.94 7.91 -5.88
N GLN A 118 5.51 8.28 -7.08
CA GLN A 118 5.07 9.63 -7.46
C GLN A 118 3.53 9.73 -7.38
N PRO A 119 2.95 10.94 -7.43
CA PRO A 119 1.51 11.06 -7.61
C PRO A 119 1.00 10.26 -8.80
N ASP A 120 -0.14 9.61 -8.62
CA ASP A 120 -0.79 8.67 -9.55
C ASP A 120 -0.11 7.30 -9.69
N ASP A 121 1.05 7.07 -9.07
CA ASP A 121 1.61 5.73 -9.01
C ASP A 121 0.82 4.87 -8.01
N PHE A 122 0.67 3.59 -8.35
CA PHE A 122 0.12 2.60 -7.43
C PHE A 122 1.05 1.41 -7.28
N ILE A 123 0.96 0.76 -6.12
CA ILE A 123 1.58 -0.53 -5.87
C ILE A 123 0.56 -1.48 -5.22
N VAL A 124 0.56 -2.75 -5.68
CA VAL A 124 -0.28 -3.81 -5.14
C VAL A 124 0.57 -4.77 -4.34
N PHE A 125 0.15 -5.05 -3.11
CA PHE A 125 0.72 -6.10 -2.27
C PHE A 125 -0.31 -7.20 -2.05
N LEU A 126 0.07 -8.43 -2.41
CA LEU A 126 -0.68 -9.63 -2.09
C LEU A 126 -0.41 -10.06 -0.63
N PRO A 127 -1.28 -10.87 -0.02
CA PRO A 127 -1.02 -11.42 1.30
C PRO A 127 0.38 -12.06 1.40
N ASN A 128 1.05 -11.80 2.53
CA ASN A 128 2.43 -12.19 2.83
C ASN A 128 3.52 -11.50 1.99
N GLU A 129 3.22 -10.50 1.19
CA GLU A 129 4.24 -9.65 0.58
C GLU A 129 4.72 -8.60 1.58
N VAL A 130 6.01 -8.68 1.93
CA VAL A 130 6.64 -7.81 2.93
C VAL A 130 6.92 -6.44 2.33
N HIS A 131 6.45 -5.40 3.02
CA HIS A 131 6.66 -4.01 2.59
C HIS A 131 6.80 -3.08 3.79
N LYS A 132 7.43 -1.93 3.57
CA LYS A 132 7.66 -0.90 4.57
C LYS A 132 7.24 0.44 3.97
N PRO A 133 6.00 0.87 4.23
CA PRO A 133 5.46 2.12 3.68
C PRO A 133 5.94 3.34 4.45
N LEU A 134 5.64 4.52 3.92
CA LEU A 134 5.85 5.82 4.53
C LEU A 134 7.34 6.13 4.82
N CYS A 135 8.23 5.64 3.99
CA CYS A 135 9.64 5.97 4.10
C CYS A 135 9.96 7.33 3.46
N ALA A 136 10.86 8.06 4.10
CA ALA A 136 11.38 9.33 3.59
C ALA A 136 12.14 9.14 2.27
N VAL A 137 11.87 10.02 1.31
CA VAL A 137 12.62 10.10 0.05
C VAL A 137 13.82 11.01 0.27
N ASP A 138 15.01 10.58 -0.16
CA ASP A 138 16.29 11.34 -0.01
C ASP A 138 16.53 11.81 1.44
N ASN A 139 16.14 11.00 2.44
CA ASN A 139 16.22 11.34 3.86
C ASN A 139 15.52 12.67 4.24
N LYS A 140 14.48 13.06 3.50
CA LYS A 140 13.68 14.24 3.80
C LYS A 140 12.33 13.83 4.37
N ILE A 141 12.06 14.23 5.61
CA ILE A 141 10.74 14.09 6.21
C ILE A 141 9.79 15.08 5.52
N ALA A 142 8.73 14.54 4.93
CA ALA A 142 7.70 15.27 4.21
C ALA A 142 6.33 14.66 4.52
N THR A 143 5.27 15.21 3.97
CA THR A 143 3.94 14.64 4.02
C THR A 143 3.58 13.98 2.70
N VAL A 144 2.82 12.91 2.78
CA VAL A 144 2.22 12.23 1.63
C VAL A 144 0.73 12.06 1.87
N ARG A 145 -0.06 12.36 0.84
CA ARG A 145 -1.48 12.02 0.80
C ARG A 145 -1.66 10.79 -0.07
N LYS A 146 -2.34 9.78 0.46
CA LYS A 146 -2.48 8.51 -0.23
C LYS A 146 -3.82 7.85 0.01
N VAL A 147 -4.13 6.92 -0.86
CA VAL A 147 -5.21 5.94 -0.71
C VAL A 147 -4.62 4.55 -0.48
N VAL A 148 -5.20 3.81 0.44
CA VAL A 148 -4.97 2.38 0.58
C VAL A 148 -6.29 1.66 0.39
N VAL A 149 -6.44 0.91 -0.71
CA VAL A 149 -7.59 0.03 -0.92
C VAL A 149 -7.28 -1.32 -0.31
N LYS A 150 -8.21 -1.85 0.46
CA LYS A 150 -8.18 -3.19 1.02
C LYS A 150 -9.19 -4.06 0.28
N ILE A 151 -8.72 -5.16 -0.32
CA ILE A 151 -9.56 -6.13 -1.04
C ILE A 151 -9.39 -7.47 -0.34
N ALA A 152 -10.47 -8.03 0.18
CA ALA A 152 -10.41 -9.35 0.81
C ALA A 152 -9.95 -10.41 -0.23
N LEU A 153 -8.96 -11.24 0.13
CA LEU A 153 -8.37 -12.21 -0.82
C LEU A 153 -9.42 -13.14 -1.43
N ASN A 154 -10.44 -13.54 -0.67
CA ASN A 154 -11.54 -14.39 -1.13
C ASN A 154 -12.58 -13.66 -1.99
N TYR A 155 -12.42 -12.39 -2.22
CA TYR A 155 -13.28 -11.55 -3.06
C TYR A 155 -12.69 -11.27 -4.45
N LEU A 156 -11.44 -11.72 -4.69
CA LEU A 156 -10.70 -11.46 -5.91
C LEU A 156 -11.28 -12.14 -7.16
#